data_7cc6a6c00bcd7f6937be7d354746a723
#
_entry.id   7cc6a6c00bcd7f6937be7d354746a723
#
_cell.length_a   1.000
_cell.length_b   1.000
_cell.length_c   1.000
_cell.angle_alpha   90.00
_cell.angle_beta   90.00
_cell.angle_gamma   90.00
#
_symmetry.space_group_name_H-M   'P 1'
#
loop_
_entity.id
_entity.type
_entity.pdbx_description
1 polymer ?
#
loop_
_entity_poly.entity_id
_entity_poly.type
_entity_poly.pdbx_seq_one_letter_code
_entity_poly.pdbx_strand_id
1 'polypeptide(L)'
;MAPVLVLLATASGVMAQVKKSPAKAAPVKTKYGALAIDRSNGFYYGFSFDQPSRPEAEKRAIDECTKRGGSCSIVLTYSGTGCAAYRTINGNVGTAFGWGLAKTKEEADAIATKECLKRSFGTQPTNFVWSCNSAQAAQLNEIYNASPEITGPVKIGNQIWTSTNLNVSTYRNGEQIYYATNQKEWEKVSREKIPAYCYLNFDPSNEKKYGKLYNFYAVTDRRGLAPAGWHVPSSNEFVTLIAALGGEKVAGKKMRGTTGWDIKDSYKFAHGNGDNSSGLNLLTNGSAGGDEYGGGQSFKYGIWLSYWWSSTTKSSGDSFAYYLDFNKYSEPRVTDYSKTTGSAVRLVKD
;
A
#
# COMPACT_ATOMS: atom_id res chain seq x y z
N MET A 1 79.12 36.36 6.56
CA MET A 1 77.88 36.65 7.38
C MET A 1 76.75 36.14 6.57
N ALA A 2 76.22 34.97 6.92
CA ALA A 2 74.99 34.40 6.32
C ALA A 2 73.81 34.59 7.27
N PRO A 3 72.65 34.94 6.79
CA PRO A 3 71.47 35.05 7.66
C PRO A 3 70.82 33.68 7.91
N VAL A 4 70.49 33.47 9.15
CA VAL A 4 69.76 32.29 9.67
C VAL A 4 68.28 32.48 9.34
N LEU A 5 67.70 31.51 8.61
CA LEU A 5 66.28 31.44 8.31
C LEU A 5 65.58 30.65 9.44
N VAL A 6 64.71 31.35 10.21
CA VAL A 6 63.87 30.73 11.23
C VAL A 6 62.59 30.23 10.57
N LEU A 7 62.37 28.92 10.51
CA LEU A 7 61.11 28.29 10.12
C LEU A 7 60.16 28.27 11.32
N LEU A 8 59.07 29.04 11.22
CA LEU A 8 57.92 28.93 12.11
C LEU A 8 57.03 27.75 11.67
N ALA A 9 56.98 26.70 12.46
CA ALA A 9 56.04 25.59 12.27
C ALA A 9 54.70 25.98 12.88
N THR A 10 53.69 26.12 12.05
CA THR A 10 52.29 26.26 12.49
C THR A 10 51.69 24.88 12.79
N ALA A 11 51.42 24.60 14.05
CA ALA A 11 50.71 23.40 14.49
C ALA A 11 49.22 23.57 14.20
N SER A 12 48.72 22.86 13.20
CA SER A 12 47.26 22.73 12.96
C SER A 12 46.66 21.74 13.96
N GLY A 13 45.97 22.27 14.97
CA GLY A 13 45.22 21.46 15.93
C GLY A 13 44.00 20.83 15.28
N VAL A 14 44.01 19.51 15.05
CA VAL A 14 42.84 18.73 14.69
C VAL A 14 41.98 18.58 15.96
N MET A 15 40.88 19.32 16.03
CA MET A 15 39.85 19.12 17.06
C MET A 15 39.14 17.79 16.77
N ALA A 16 39.43 16.78 17.58
CA ALA A 16 38.67 15.55 17.59
C ALA A 16 37.23 15.81 18.05
N GLN A 17 36.29 15.68 17.14
CA GLN A 17 34.85 15.70 17.50
C GLN A 17 34.55 14.45 18.33
N VAL A 18 34.26 14.67 19.61
CA VAL A 18 33.72 13.64 20.51
C VAL A 18 32.31 13.29 20.03
N LYS A 19 32.16 12.15 19.36
CA LYS A 19 30.84 11.56 19.06
C LYS A 19 30.14 11.25 20.39
N LYS A 20 29.16 12.06 20.77
CA LYS A 20 28.24 11.71 21.85
C LYS A 20 27.56 10.39 21.50
N SER A 21 27.76 9.35 22.28
CA SER A 21 26.97 8.13 22.21
C SER A 21 25.49 8.48 22.33
N PRO A 22 24.60 7.85 21.52
CA PRO A 22 23.17 8.09 21.68
C PRO A 22 22.73 7.71 23.10
N ALA A 23 22.04 8.62 23.76
CA ALA A 23 21.48 8.39 25.08
C ALA A 23 20.62 7.13 25.04
N LYS A 24 20.85 6.20 25.99
CA LYS A 24 20.06 4.99 26.15
C LYS A 24 18.58 5.40 26.34
N ALA A 25 17.72 5.07 25.37
CA ALA A 25 16.32 5.38 25.43
C ALA A 25 15.71 4.84 26.73
N ALA A 26 14.90 5.65 27.43
CA ALA A 26 14.23 5.23 28.65
C ALA A 26 13.35 4.00 28.33
N PRO A 27 13.24 3.02 29.27
CA PRO A 27 12.45 1.84 29.03
C PRO A 27 10.99 2.24 28.76
N VAL A 28 10.48 1.85 27.58
CA VAL A 28 9.09 2.09 27.19
C VAL A 28 8.20 1.28 28.14
N LYS A 29 7.37 1.96 28.93
CA LYS A 29 6.41 1.30 29.81
C LYS A 29 5.41 0.51 28.97
N THR A 30 5.26 -0.79 29.28
CA THR A 30 4.28 -1.66 28.64
C THR A 30 2.88 -1.06 28.75
N LYS A 31 2.20 -0.94 27.62
CA LYS A 31 0.81 -0.48 27.52
C LYS A 31 -0.10 -1.68 27.33
N TYR A 32 -1.33 -1.56 27.80
CA TYR A 32 -2.34 -2.62 27.76
C TYR A 32 -3.59 -2.14 27.04
N GLY A 33 -4.27 -3.06 26.37
CA GLY A 33 -5.57 -2.86 25.78
C GLY A 33 -6.47 -4.07 26.01
N ALA A 34 -7.78 -3.87 25.82
CA ALA A 34 -8.78 -4.94 25.93
C ALA A 34 -9.95 -4.72 24.98
N LEU A 35 -10.65 -5.81 24.68
CA LEU A 35 -11.95 -5.82 24.00
C LEU A 35 -12.96 -6.51 24.91
N ALA A 36 -14.06 -5.83 25.17
CA ALA A 36 -15.27 -6.37 25.80
C ALA A 36 -16.41 -6.44 24.79
N ILE A 37 -17.21 -7.48 24.84
CA ILE A 37 -18.41 -7.61 24.02
C ILE A 37 -19.59 -8.13 24.85
N ASP A 38 -20.80 -7.79 24.42
CA ASP A 38 -22.00 -8.47 24.85
C ASP A 38 -22.17 -9.76 24.04
N ARG A 39 -21.86 -10.90 24.67
CA ARG A 39 -21.89 -12.21 24.01
C ARG A 39 -23.30 -12.68 23.67
N SER A 40 -24.33 -12.05 24.23
CA SER A 40 -25.72 -12.43 23.95
C SER A 40 -26.15 -12.02 22.55
N ASN A 41 -25.58 -10.94 22.03
CA ASN A 41 -25.95 -10.40 20.72
C ASN A 41 -24.77 -9.94 19.83
N GLY A 42 -23.56 -9.79 20.36
CA GLY A 42 -22.40 -9.34 19.60
C GLY A 42 -22.48 -7.90 19.05
N PHE A 43 -23.54 -7.18 19.36
CA PHE A 43 -23.76 -5.82 18.86
C PHE A 43 -23.01 -4.77 19.68
N TYR A 44 -23.07 -4.92 21.01
CA TYR A 44 -22.38 -4.02 21.91
C TYR A 44 -20.95 -4.48 22.15
N TYR A 45 -20.04 -3.56 21.98
CA TYR A 45 -18.61 -3.79 22.22
C TYR A 45 -17.95 -2.53 22.77
N GLY A 46 -16.81 -2.71 23.43
CA GLY A 46 -15.95 -1.64 23.89
C GLY A 46 -14.49 -2.00 23.79
N PHE A 47 -13.69 -1.07 23.32
CA PHE A 47 -12.24 -1.17 23.28
C PHE A 47 -11.59 -0.26 24.30
N SER A 48 -10.44 -0.70 24.81
CA SER A 48 -9.48 0.16 25.47
C SER A 48 -8.10 -0.06 24.87
N PHE A 49 -7.27 0.96 24.95
CA PHE A 49 -5.87 0.93 24.53
C PHE A 49 -5.05 1.86 25.43
N ASP A 50 -3.73 1.69 25.39
CA ASP A 50 -2.76 2.54 26.10
C ASP A 50 -2.96 2.65 27.62
N GLN A 51 -3.60 1.68 28.22
CA GLN A 51 -3.78 1.69 29.65
C GLN A 51 -2.49 1.28 30.37
N PRO A 52 -2.22 1.82 31.56
CA PRO A 52 -0.98 1.53 32.29
C PRO A 52 -0.96 0.13 32.90
N SER A 53 -2.12 -0.53 33.02
CA SER A 53 -2.24 -1.89 33.54
C SER A 53 -3.35 -2.67 32.84
N ARG A 54 -3.27 -4.00 32.95
CA ARG A 54 -4.30 -4.90 32.43
C ARG A 54 -5.67 -4.70 33.10
N PRO A 55 -5.78 -4.58 34.43
CA PRO A 55 -7.07 -4.34 35.08
C PRO A 55 -7.75 -3.03 34.61
N GLU A 56 -6.97 -1.96 34.42
CA GLU A 56 -7.51 -0.70 33.92
C GLU A 56 -7.98 -0.82 32.46
N ALA A 57 -7.25 -1.57 31.61
CA ALA A 57 -7.66 -1.85 30.24
C ALA A 57 -8.99 -2.63 30.21
N GLU A 58 -9.11 -3.68 31.02
CA GLU A 58 -10.31 -4.51 31.10
C GLU A 58 -11.51 -3.70 31.60
N LYS A 59 -11.32 -2.94 32.69
CA LYS A 59 -12.37 -2.08 33.25
C LYS A 59 -12.87 -1.09 32.20
N ARG A 60 -11.97 -0.38 31.53
CA ARG A 60 -12.34 0.62 30.52
C ARG A 60 -13.08 0.01 29.33
N ALA A 61 -12.66 -1.16 28.84
CA ALA A 61 -13.35 -1.85 27.75
C ALA A 61 -14.77 -2.26 28.13
N ILE A 62 -14.98 -2.75 29.37
CA ILE A 62 -16.31 -3.05 29.91
C ILE A 62 -17.15 -1.78 30.01
N ASP A 63 -16.60 -0.71 30.62
CA ASP A 63 -17.30 0.56 30.77
C ASP A 63 -17.78 1.12 29.41
N GLU A 64 -16.92 1.10 28.38
CA GLU A 64 -17.28 1.55 27.03
C GLU A 64 -18.37 0.70 26.36
N CYS A 65 -18.34 -0.60 26.59
CA CYS A 65 -19.37 -1.50 26.09
C CYS A 65 -20.70 -1.31 26.82
N THR A 66 -20.66 -1.19 28.15
CA THR A 66 -21.86 -1.00 29.00
C THR A 66 -22.54 0.34 28.74
N LYS A 67 -21.79 1.42 28.52
CA LYS A 67 -22.34 2.73 28.11
C LYS A 67 -23.16 2.66 26.84
N ARG A 68 -22.91 1.68 25.98
CA ARG A 68 -23.68 1.43 24.77
C ARG A 68 -24.91 0.55 24.97
N GLY A 69 -25.14 0.08 26.21
CA GLY A 69 -26.30 -0.70 26.60
C GLY A 69 -26.07 -2.20 26.71
N GLY A 70 -24.83 -2.70 26.53
CA GLY A 70 -24.52 -4.13 26.58
C GLY A 70 -24.23 -4.66 27.97
N SER A 71 -24.53 -5.96 28.18
CA SER A 71 -24.05 -6.76 29.31
C SER A 71 -22.71 -7.42 28.93
N CYS A 72 -21.61 -6.74 29.18
CA CYS A 72 -20.35 -6.99 28.52
C CYS A 72 -19.35 -7.79 29.35
N SER A 73 -18.61 -8.65 28.70
CA SER A 73 -17.49 -9.40 29.27
C SER A 73 -16.24 -9.28 28.40
N ILE A 74 -15.07 -9.38 29.03
CA ILE A 74 -13.79 -9.36 28.32
C ILE A 74 -13.67 -10.61 27.44
N VAL A 75 -13.28 -10.41 26.18
CA VAL A 75 -13.02 -11.49 25.22
C VAL A 75 -11.53 -11.62 24.88
N LEU A 76 -10.78 -10.51 24.97
CA LEU A 76 -9.33 -10.54 24.85
C LEU A 76 -8.68 -9.34 25.56
N THR A 77 -7.40 -9.52 25.89
CA THR A 77 -6.50 -8.46 26.33
C THR A 77 -5.20 -8.55 25.55
N TYR A 78 -4.54 -7.42 25.36
CA TYR A 78 -3.27 -7.32 24.66
C TYR A 78 -2.32 -6.33 25.35
N SER A 79 -1.03 -6.46 25.09
CA SER A 79 -0.01 -5.62 25.69
C SER A 79 1.11 -5.31 24.69
N GLY A 80 1.93 -4.35 25.02
CA GLY A 80 3.04 -3.92 24.16
C GLY A 80 2.52 -3.31 22.85
N THR A 81 2.94 -3.86 21.73
CA THR A 81 2.57 -3.42 20.37
C THR A 81 1.36 -4.19 19.79
N GLY A 82 0.57 -4.87 20.64
CA GLY A 82 -0.55 -5.68 20.18
C GLY A 82 -1.72 -4.87 19.61
N CYS A 83 -2.40 -5.47 18.64
CA CYS A 83 -3.63 -4.98 18.02
C CYS A 83 -4.77 -5.99 18.20
N ALA A 84 -5.97 -5.47 18.42
CA ALA A 84 -7.20 -6.25 18.45
C ALA A 84 -8.18 -5.77 17.38
N ALA A 85 -8.89 -6.68 16.75
CA ALA A 85 -9.94 -6.39 15.78
C ALA A 85 -11.23 -7.11 16.14
N TYR A 86 -12.36 -6.53 15.70
CA TYR A 86 -13.70 -7.07 15.91
C TYR A 86 -14.52 -6.94 14.62
N ARG A 87 -15.14 -8.04 14.23
CA ARG A 87 -16.03 -8.13 13.08
C ARG A 87 -17.39 -8.61 13.51
N THR A 88 -18.46 -8.03 12.93
CA THR A 88 -19.83 -8.48 13.11
C THR A 88 -20.61 -8.27 11.81
N ILE A 89 -21.75 -8.93 11.66
CA ILE A 89 -22.60 -8.76 10.50
C ILE A 89 -23.59 -7.63 10.78
N ASN A 90 -23.60 -6.61 9.90
CA ASN A 90 -24.55 -5.50 10.00
C ASN A 90 -26.00 -5.98 9.81
N GLY A 91 -26.86 -5.55 10.71
CA GLY A 91 -28.29 -5.82 10.65
C GLY A 91 -28.73 -7.17 11.21
N ASN A 92 -27.80 -8.08 11.48
CA ASN A 92 -28.07 -9.35 12.16
C ASN A 92 -27.47 -9.29 13.55
N VAL A 93 -28.16 -8.61 14.43
CA VAL A 93 -27.77 -8.50 15.82
C VAL A 93 -27.74 -9.89 16.43
N GLY A 94 -26.56 -10.37 16.80
CA GLY A 94 -26.43 -11.47 17.72
C GLY A 94 -26.06 -12.83 17.16
N THR A 95 -25.97 -13.05 15.88
CA THR A 95 -25.71 -14.40 15.38
C THR A 95 -24.31 -14.64 14.85
N ALA A 96 -23.61 -13.63 14.40
CA ALA A 96 -22.27 -13.79 13.87
C ALA A 96 -21.34 -12.63 14.23
N PHE A 97 -20.34 -12.94 15.02
CA PHE A 97 -19.27 -12.02 15.36
C PHE A 97 -17.97 -12.79 15.55
N GLY A 98 -16.84 -12.07 15.41
CA GLY A 98 -15.51 -12.63 15.60
C GLY A 98 -14.53 -11.56 16.07
N TRP A 99 -13.52 -11.97 16.78
CA TRP A 99 -12.42 -11.11 17.21
C TRP A 99 -11.08 -11.74 16.91
N GLY A 100 -10.08 -10.91 16.73
CA GLY A 100 -8.70 -11.32 16.49
C GLY A 100 -7.73 -10.52 17.31
N LEU A 101 -6.61 -11.13 17.64
CA LEU A 101 -5.47 -10.54 18.30
C LEU A 101 -4.20 -10.88 17.50
N ALA A 102 -3.40 -9.87 17.18
CA ALA A 102 -2.13 -10.07 16.48
C ALA A 102 -1.17 -8.90 16.74
N LYS A 103 -0.01 -8.94 16.09
CA LYS A 103 0.96 -7.83 16.14
C LYS A 103 0.54 -6.66 15.28
N THR A 104 -0.16 -6.91 14.19
CA THR A 104 -0.66 -5.88 13.28
C THR A 104 -2.18 -5.87 13.25
N LYS A 105 -2.74 -4.74 12.82
CA LYS A 105 -4.18 -4.55 12.62
C LYS A 105 -4.72 -5.53 11.57
N GLU A 106 -3.98 -5.70 10.48
CA GLU A 106 -4.35 -6.54 9.34
C GLU A 106 -4.41 -8.02 9.73
N GLU A 107 -3.42 -8.51 10.46
CA GLU A 107 -3.42 -9.87 10.99
C GLU A 107 -4.56 -10.09 11.99
N ALA A 108 -4.79 -9.12 12.89
CA ALA A 108 -5.89 -9.19 13.85
C ALA A 108 -7.24 -9.22 13.13
N ASP A 109 -7.40 -8.43 12.07
CA ASP A 109 -8.59 -8.39 11.25
C ASP A 109 -8.83 -9.69 10.46
N ALA A 110 -7.80 -10.26 9.88
CA ALA A 110 -7.90 -11.56 9.20
C ALA A 110 -8.40 -12.66 10.15
N ILE A 111 -7.91 -12.66 11.40
CA ILE A 111 -8.38 -13.59 12.44
C ILE A 111 -9.83 -13.30 12.79
N ALA A 112 -10.18 -12.04 13.04
CA ALA A 112 -11.55 -11.63 13.38
C ALA A 112 -12.56 -12.00 12.29
N THR A 113 -12.20 -11.78 11.03
CA THR A 113 -13.00 -12.13 9.86
C THR A 113 -13.22 -13.64 9.78
N LYS A 114 -12.15 -14.42 9.90
CA LYS A 114 -12.25 -15.90 9.89
C LYS A 114 -13.15 -16.44 11.01
N GLU A 115 -13.04 -15.86 12.21
CA GLU A 115 -13.90 -16.26 13.34
C GLU A 115 -15.36 -15.84 13.15
N CYS A 116 -15.62 -14.68 12.55
CA CYS A 116 -16.96 -14.25 12.20
C CYS A 116 -17.59 -15.14 11.12
N LEU A 117 -16.84 -15.49 10.08
CA LEU A 117 -17.28 -16.36 8.99
C LEU A 117 -17.71 -17.76 9.45
N LYS A 118 -17.04 -18.33 10.45
CA LYS A 118 -17.42 -19.63 11.04
C LYS A 118 -18.84 -19.59 11.64
N ARG A 119 -19.29 -18.42 12.14
CA ARG A 119 -20.58 -18.25 12.81
C ARG A 119 -21.66 -17.73 11.86
N SER A 120 -21.28 -17.18 10.73
CA SER A 120 -22.17 -16.55 9.75
C SER A 120 -22.56 -17.46 8.57
N PHE A 121 -22.19 -18.72 8.63
CA PHE A 121 -22.37 -19.67 7.50
C PHE A 121 -21.80 -19.12 6.17
N GLY A 122 -20.65 -18.42 6.28
CA GLY A 122 -19.94 -17.87 5.12
C GLY A 122 -20.37 -16.45 4.69
N THR A 123 -21.35 -15.85 5.36
CA THR A 123 -21.72 -14.45 5.09
C THR A 123 -20.59 -13.52 5.56
N GLN A 124 -20.14 -12.63 4.68
CA GLN A 124 -19.04 -11.71 4.97
C GLN A 124 -19.45 -10.64 5.98
N PRO A 125 -18.62 -10.34 6.99
CA PRO A 125 -18.87 -9.23 7.91
C PRO A 125 -18.69 -7.89 7.19
N THR A 126 -19.59 -6.97 7.47
CA THR A 126 -19.65 -5.66 6.80
C THR A 126 -19.03 -4.53 7.62
N ASN A 127 -18.87 -4.70 8.93
CA ASN A 127 -18.22 -3.73 9.80
C ASN A 127 -16.80 -4.17 10.18
N PHE A 128 -15.99 -3.19 10.52
CA PHE A 128 -14.64 -3.40 11.02
C PHE A 128 -14.33 -2.41 12.13
N VAL A 129 -13.98 -2.93 13.29
CA VAL A 129 -13.52 -2.12 14.43
C VAL A 129 -12.24 -2.71 14.97
N TRP A 130 -11.31 -1.87 15.33
CA TRP A 130 -9.99 -2.29 15.81
C TRP A 130 -9.41 -1.29 16.82
N SER A 131 -8.40 -1.74 17.53
CA SER A 131 -7.61 -0.90 18.43
C SER A 131 -6.21 -1.49 18.61
N CYS A 132 -5.19 -0.63 18.61
CA CYS A 132 -3.81 -0.99 18.93
C CYS A 132 -3.29 -0.09 20.05
N ASN A 133 -2.30 -0.58 20.82
CA ASN A 133 -1.58 0.29 21.76
C ASN A 133 -0.69 1.31 21.03
N SER A 134 -0.47 2.48 21.62
CA SER A 134 0.14 3.66 20.97
C SER A 134 1.58 3.48 20.51
N ALA A 135 2.34 2.56 21.10
CA ALA A 135 3.66 2.19 20.59
C ALA A 135 3.57 1.64 19.15
N GLN A 136 2.45 0.98 18.82
CA GLN A 136 2.11 0.56 17.46
C GLN A 136 1.39 1.68 16.70
N ALA A 137 0.55 2.47 17.37
CA ALA A 137 -0.12 3.60 16.75
C ALA A 137 0.88 4.71 16.37
N ALA A 138 1.97 4.89 17.10
CA ALA A 138 3.07 5.77 16.70
C ALA A 138 3.82 5.20 15.49
N GLN A 139 4.13 3.90 15.47
CA GLN A 139 4.69 3.22 14.30
C GLN A 139 3.71 3.16 13.14
N LEU A 140 2.41 2.93 13.41
CA LEU A 140 1.37 2.97 12.39
C LEU A 140 1.08 4.41 11.94
N ASN A 141 1.12 5.40 12.83
CA ASN A 141 1.06 6.81 12.46
C ASN A 141 2.34 7.28 11.75
N GLU A 142 3.49 6.69 12.01
CA GLU A 142 4.67 6.85 11.16
C GLU A 142 4.51 6.08 9.84
N ILE A 143 3.81 4.95 9.82
CA ILE A 143 3.45 4.19 8.61
C ILE A 143 2.22 4.79 7.91
N TYR A 144 1.25 5.37 8.64
CA TYR A 144 0.03 5.99 8.07
C TYR A 144 0.18 7.50 7.83
N ASN A 145 1.07 8.22 8.53
CA ASN A 145 1.46 9.61 8.28
C ASN A 145 2.84 9.71 7.60
N ALA A 146 3.63 8.65 7.57
CA ALA A 146 4.45 8.40 6.42
C ALA A 146 3.45 8.12 5.29
N SER A 147 3.03 9.13 4.57
CA SER A 147 2.89 8.99 3.12
C SER A 147 3.94 7.99 2.71
N PRO A 148 3.60 6.85 2.03
CA PRO A 148 4.59 5.83 1.69
C PRO A 148 5.80 6.61 1.25
N GLU A 149 6.92 6.42 1.94
CA GLU A 149 8.06 7.34 1.78
C GLU A 149 8.34 7.31 0.29
N ILE A 150 7.89 8.36 -0.40
CA ILE A 150 8.06 8.50 -1.83
C ILE A 150 9.53 8.74 -1.97
N THR A 151 10.27 7.63 -1.85
CA THR A 151 11.72 7.62 -1.85
C THR A 151 12.18 8.17 -3.18
N GLY A 152 12.79 9.35 -3.12
CA GLY A 152 13.42 10.00 -4.25
C GLY A 152 12.44 10.42 -5.35
N PRO A 153 11.47 11.34 -5.06
CA PRO A 153 10.67 11.90 -6.15
C PRO A 153 11.59 12.51 -7.21
N VAL A 154 11.27 12.29 -8.48
CA VAL A 154 12.05 12.79 -9.60
C VAL A 154 11.33 13.93 -10.30
N LYS A 155 12.05 15.03 -10.59
CA LYS A 155 11.53 16.14 -11.37
C LYS A 155 11.82 15.94 -12.85
N ILE A 156 10.78 15.93 -13.67
CA ILE A 156 10.87 15.80 -15.12
C ILE A 156 10.03 16.92 -15.77
N GLY A 157 10.69 17.83 -16.42
CA GLY A 157 10.04 19.07 -16.88
C GLY A 157 9.45 19.84 -15.71
N ASN A 158 8.16 20.11 -15.76
CA ASN A 158 7.42 20.79 -14.70
C ASN A 158 6.68 19.81 -13.76
N GLN A 159 6.82 18.51 -13.95
CA GLN A 159 6.16 17.49 -13.14
C GLN A 159 7.14 16.87 -12.13
N ILE A 160 6.61 16.45 -10.99
CA ILE A 160 7.36 15.68 -9.98
C ILE A 160 6.67 14.32 -9.84
N TRP A 161 7.41 13.25 -10.11
CA TRP A 161 6.91 11.88 -10.17
C TRP A 161 7.49 11.02 -9.05
N THR A 162 6.77 9.97 -8.66
CA THR A 162 7.33 8.91 -7.80
C THR A 162 8.31 8.05 -8.60
N SER A 163 9.45 7.68 -8.01
CA SER A 163 10.42 6.75 -8.60
C SER A 163 10.11 5.28 -8.33
N THR A 164 9.11 5.00 -7.48
CA THR A 164 8.62 3.65 -7.15
C THR A 164 7.13 3.54 -7.42
N ASN A 165 6.65 2.32 -7.64
CA ASN A 165 5.21 2.06 -7.76
C ASN A 165 4.51 2.26 -6.41
N LEU A 166 3.27 2.71 -6.48
CA LEU A 166 2.42 2.85 -5.30
C LEU A 166 2.23 1.51 -4.59
N ASN A 167 2.31 1.53 -3.26
CA ASN A 167 2.23 0.34 -2.43
C ASN A 167 1.32 0.53 -1.20
N VAL A 168 0.17 1.16 -1.37
CA VAL A 168 -0.78 1.38 -0.28
C VAL A 168 -1.82 0.28 -0.20
N SER A 169 -2.21 -0.10 1.02
CA SER A 169 -3.32 -1.05 1.28
C SER A 169 -4.59 -0.34 1.72
N THR A 170 -4.51 0.99 1.92
CA THR A 170 -5.62 1.81 2.40
C THR A 170 -5.82 3.01 1.51
N TYR A 171 -7.05 3.49 1.46
CA TYR A 171 -7.36 4.80 0.92
C TYR A 171 -6.89 5.92 1.85
N ARG A 172 -6.90 7.15 1.35
CA ARG A 172 -6.53 8.36 2.11
C ARG A 172 -7.33 8.54 3.40
N ASN A 173 -8.56 8.05 3.44
CA ASN A 173 -9.42 8.09 4.63
C ASN A 173 -9.14 6.94 5.63
N GLY A 174 -8.15 6.08 5.35
CA GLY A 174 -7.76 4.95 6.21
C GLY A 174 -8.55 3.66 5.99
N GLU A 175 -9.58 3.66 5.12
CA GLU A 175 -10.32 2.44 4.80
C GLU A 175 -9.47 1.48 3.94
N GLN A 176 -9.61 0.18 4.22
CA GLN A 176 -8.89 -0.86 3.51
C GLN A 176 -9.36 -1.00 2.06
N ILE A 177 -8.40 -1.21 1.16
CA ILE A 177 -8.65 -1.67 -0.19
C ILE A 177 -8.73 -3.19 -0.15
N TYR A 178 -9.67 -3.79 -0.88
CA TYR A 178 -9.79 -5.25 -0.92
C TYR A 178 -8.50 -5.88 -1.46
N TYR A 179 -7.93 -6.83 -0.71
CA TYR A 179 -6.77 -7.61 -1.14
C TYR A 179 -7.24 -8.94 -1.74
N ALA A 180 -7.09 -9.09 -3.05
CA ALA A 180 -7.34 -10.35 -3.74
C ALA A 180 -6.08 -11.23 -3.68
N THR A 181 -6.19 -12.38 -3.04
CA THR A 181 -5.06 -13.28 -2.73
C THR A 181 -4.83 -14.36 -3.78
N ASN A 182 -5.76 -14.51 -4.72
CA ASN A 182 -5.72 -15.53 -5.77
C ASN A 182 -6.60 -15.14 -6.96
N GLN A 183 -6.47 -15.93 -8.04
CA GLN A 183 -7.18 -15.73 -9.29
C GLN A 183 -8.72 -15.67 -9.11
N LYS A 184 -9.29 -16.55 -8.32
CA LYS A 184 -10.77 -16.60 -8.15
C LYS A 184 -11.30 -15.35 -7.46
N GLU A 185 -10.57 -14.85 -6.48
CA GLU A 185 -10.92 -13.59 -5.82
C GLU A 185 -10.76 -12.41 -6.77
N TRP A 186 -9.70 -12.37 -7.59
CA TRP A 186 -9.51 -11.34 -8.59
C TRP A 186 -10.65 -11.31 -9.62
N GLU A 187 -11.05 -12.47 -10.14
CA GLU A 187 -12.19 -12.60 -11.06
C GLU A 187 -13.50 -12.13 -10.42
N LYS A 188 -13.70 -12.47 -9.15
CA LYS A 188 -14.88 -12.00 -8.40
C LYS A 188 -14.91 -10.48 -8.28
N VAL A 189 -13.84 -9.85 -7.77
CA VAL A 189 -13.79 -8.39 -7.60
C VAL A 189 -13.88 -7.66 -8.94
N SER A 190 -13.34 -8.25 -10.01
CA SER A 190 -13.43 -7.72 -11.37
C SER A 190 -14.87 -7.71 -11.87
N ARG A 191 -15.59 -8.83 -11.77
CA ARG A 191 -16.99 -8.97 -12.17
C ARG A 191 -17.91 -8.08 -11.35
N GLU A 192 -17.69 -7.97 -10.03
CA GLU A 192 -18.50 -7.19 -9.10
C GLU A 192 -18.08 -5.72 -9.04
N LYS A 193 -17.08 -5.31 -9.83
CA LYS A 193 -16.52 -3.94 -9.87
C LYS A 193 -16.07 -3.43 -8.49
N ILE A 194 -15.57 -4.35 -7.66
CA ILE A 194 -15.08 -4.03 -6.32
C ILE A 194 -13.66 -3.44 -6.44
N PRO A 195 -13.39 -2.27 -5.85
CA PRO A 195 -12.06 -1.70 -5.75
C PRO A 195 -11.10 -2.65 -5.03
N ALA A 196 -10.02 -3.06 -5.71
CA ALA A 196 -9.13 -4.09 -5.18
C ALA A 196 -7.68 -3.92 -5.64
N TYR A 197 -6.78 -4.58 -4.91
CA TYR A 197 -5.40 -4.80 -5.32
C TYR A 197 -5.01 -6.28 -5.16
N CYS A 198 -3.94 -6.65 -5.86
CA CYS A 198 -3.22 -7.90 -5.64
C CYS A 198 -1.71 -7.65 -5.75
N TYR A 199 -0.92 -8.67 -5.46
CA TYR A 199 0.51 -8.70 -5.78
C TYR A 199 0.75 -9.40 -7.12
N LEU A 200 1.89 -9.12 -7.75
CA LEU A 200 2.34 -9.86 -8.92
C LEU A 200 2.35 -11.37 -8.62
N ASN A 201 1.72 -12.17 -9.47
CA ASN A 201 1.51 -13.60 -9.29
C ASN A 201 0.77 -13.99 -7.98
N PHE A 202 0.02 -13.07 -7.38
CA PHE A 202 -0.60 -13.22 -6.05
C PHE A 202 0.40 -13.54 -4.93
N ASP A 203 1.67 -13.27 -5.14
CA ASP A 203 2.75 -13.55 -4.20
C ASP A 203 3.19 -12.26 -3.47
N PRO A 204 2.93 -12.15 -2.15
CA PRO A 204 3.33 -10.99 -1.35
C PRO A 204 4.84 -10.73 -1.33
N SER A 205 5.68 -11.72 -1.61
CA SER A 205 7.14 -11.52 -1.68
C SER A 205 7.55 -10.54 -2.78
N ASN A 206 6.68 -10.32 -3.77
CA ASN A 206 6.86 -9.37 -4.85
C ASN A 206 6.59 -7.89 -4.44
N GLU A 207 6.00 -7.66 -3.28
CA GLU A 207 5.60 -6.32 -2.80
C GLU A 207 6.76 -5.33 -2.81
N LYS A 208 7.88 -5.70 -2.20
CA LYS A 208 9.05 -4.81 -2.05
C LYS A 208 9.61 -4.34 -3.40
N LYS A 209 9.57 -5.19 -4.43
CA LYS A 209 10.17 -4.90 -5.73
C LYS A 209 9.21 -4.20 -6.68
N TYR A 210 7.96 -4.65 -6.73
CA TYR A 210 7.02 -4.25 -7.76
C TYR A 210 5.85 -3.40 -7.23
N GLY A 211 5.66 -3.32 -5.91
CA GLY A 211 4.49 -2.69 -5.31
C GLY A 211 3.24 -3.54 -5.51
N LYS A 212 2.09 -2.88 -5.54
CA LYS A 212 0.77 -3.50 -5.73
C LYS A 212 0.22 -3.22 -7.13
N LEU A 213 -0.61 -4.13 -7.59
CA LEU A 213 -1.39 -3.98 -8.82
C LEU A 213 -2.84 -3.68 -8.43
N TYR A 214 -3.36 -2.54 -8.85
CA TYR A 214 -4.71 -2.06 -8.52
C TYR A 214 -5.62 -2.21 -9.74
N ASN A 215 -6.89 -2.57 -9.54
CA ASN A 215 -7.87 -2.40 -10.60
C ASN A 215 -8.27 -0.91 -10.73
N PHE A 216 -8.89 -0.54 -11.85
CA PHE A 216 -9.24 0.85 -12.09
C PHE A 216 -10.29 1.38 -11.10
N TYR A 217 -11.12 0.50 -10.53
CA TYR A 217 -12.09 0.87 -9.51
C TYR A 217 -11.42 1.38 -8.24
N ALA A 218 -10.25 0.80 -7.86
CA ALA A 218 -9.46 1.32 -6.75
C ALA A 218 -8.76 2.64 -7.10
N VAL A 219 -8.29 2.79 -8.35
CA VAL A 219 -7.61 4.00 -8.84
C VAL A 219 -8.52 5.23 -8.77
N THR A 220 -9.79 5.07 -9.10
CA THR A 220 -10.77 6.19 -9.18
C THR A 220 -11.72 6.25 -7.99
N ASP A 221 -11.48 5.48 -6.95
CA ASP A 221 -12.34 5.50 -5.77
C ASP A 221 -12.30 6.86 -5.09
N ARG A 222 -13.49 7.39 -4.76
CA ARG A 222 -13.68 8.70 -4.12
C ARG A 222 -12.98 8.85 -2.77
N ARG A 223 -12.65 7.74 -2.12
CA ARG A 223 -11.88 7.71 -0.86
C ARG A 223 -10.42 8.13 -1.05
N GLY A 224 -9.96 8.18 -2.31
CA GLY A 224 -8.64 8.65 -2.70
C GLY A 224 -7.54 7.60 -2.51
N LEU A 225 -7.02 7.05 -3.62
CA LEU A 225 -5.93 6.08 -3.60
C LEU A 225 -4.58 6.73 -3.29
N ALA A 226 -4.32 7.90 -3.87
CA ALA A 226 -3.05 8.61 -3.69
C ALA A 226 -3.00 9.32 -2.33
N PRO A 227 -1.83 9.35 -1.65
CA PRO A 227 -1.61 10.14 -0.44
C PRO A 227 -1.85 11.65 -0.67
N ALA A 228 -2.00 12.41 0.44
CA ALA A 228 -2.16 13.87 0.36
C ALA A 228 -0.98 14.53 -0.34
N GLY A 229 -1.24 15.52 -1.20
CA GLY A 229 -0.23 16.21 -2.01
C GLY A 229 0.22 15.45 -3.25
N TRP A 230 -0.45 14.33 -3.57
CA TRP A 230 -0.19 13.49 -4.73
C TRP A 230 -1.49 13.00 -5.36
N HIS A 231 -1.45 12.75 -6.66
CA HIS A 231 -2.56 12.15 -7.39
C HIS A 231 -2.09 11.07 -8.38
N VAL A 232 -3.02 10.21 -8.80
CA VAL A 232 -2.79 9.29 -9.91
C VAL A 232 -2.81 10.09 -11.21
N PRO A 233 -1.76 10.01 -12.06
CA PRO A 233 -1.64 10.85 -13.24
C PRO A 233 -2.82 10.67 -14.20
N SER A 234 -3.22 11.74 -14.83
CA SER A 234 -4.09 11.70 -16.00
C SER A 234 -3.34 11.17 -17.23
N SER A 235 -4.06 10.76 -18.27
CA SER A 235 -3.46 10.40 -19.56
C SER A 235 -2.64 11.53 -20.16
N ASN A 236 -3.09 12.79 -20.00
CA ASN A 236 -2.36 13.97 -20.50
C ASN A 236 -1.05 14.20 -19.75
N GLU A 237 -0.97 13.86 -18.46
CA GLU A 237 0.27 13.97 -17.70
C GLU A 237 1.31 12.95 -18.15
N PHE A 238 0.91 11.76 -18.57
CA PHE A 238 1.82 10.82 -19.23
C PHE A 238 2.29 11.33 -20.61
N VAL A 239 1.41 11.95 -21.40
CA VAL A 239 1.80 12.58 -22.67
C VAL A 239 2.82 13.69 -22.42
N THR A 240 2.60 14.53 -21.41
CA THR A 240 3.53 15.59 -20.99
C THR A 240 4.87 15.04 -20.53
N LEU A 241 4.86 13.94 -19.76
CA LEU A 241 6.06 13.23 -19.33
C LEU A 241 6.88 12.72 -20.52
N ILE A 242 6.22 12.05 -21.48
CA ILE A 242 6.86 11.51 -22.69
C ILE A 242 7.48 12.65 -23.50
N ALA A 243 6.77 13.76 -23.69
CA ALA A 243 7.27 14.93 -24.39
C ALA A 243 8.49 15.55 -23.70
N ALA A 244 8.44 15.72 -22.36
CA ALA A 244 9.54 16.26 -21.59
C ALA A 244 10.81 15.39 -21.62
N LEU A 245 10.66 14.09 -21.86
CA LEU A 245 11.78 13.15 -22.01
C LEU A 245 12.33 13.07 -23.45
N GLY A 246 11.78 13.82 -24.39
CA GLY A 246 12.26 13.90 -25.78
C GLY A 246 11.40 13.14 -26.80
N GLY A 247 10.15 12.81 -26.42
CA GLY A 247 9.18 12.12 -27.28
C GLY A 247 9.30 10.59 -27.25
N GLU A 248 8.36 9.92 -27.88
CA GLU A 248 8.17 8.46 -27.81
C GLU A 248 9.43 7.65 -28.11
N LYS A 249 10.15 8.03 -29.17
CA LYS A 249 11.36 7.30 -29.63
C LYS A 249 12.52 7.32 -28.61
N VAL A 250 12.55 8.30 -27.72
CA VAL A 250 13.66 8.52 -26.79
C VAL A 250 13.24 8.23 -25.35
N ALA A 251 12.03 8.61 -24.96
CA ALA A 251 11.55 8.54 -23.59
C ALA A 251 11.59 7.13 -23.02
N GLY A 252 11.25 6.12 -23.82
CA GLY A 252 11.21 4.73 -23.37
C GLY A 252 12.51 4.23 -22.76
N LYS A 253 13.64 4.53 -23.39
CA LYS A 253 14.97 4.17 -22.87
C LYS A 253 15.27 4.87 -21.54
N LYS A 254 14.91 6.16 -21.44
CA LYS A 254 15.14 6.97 -20.23
C LYS A 254 14.26 6.56 -19.06
N MET A 255 13.03 6.07 -19.31
CA MET A 255 12.07 5.71 -18.29
C MET A 255 12.32 4.32 -17.69
N ARG A 256 12.75 3.36 -18.52
CA ARG A 256 12.94 1.98 -18.10
C ARG A 256 14.17 1.84 -17.18
N GLY A 257 14.06 0.93 -16.20
CA GLY A 257 15.17 0.54 -15.33
C GLY A 257 16.32 -0.09 -16.09
N THR A 258 17.50 -0.09 -15.47
CA THR A 258 18.73 -0.67 -16.01
C THR A 258 18.77 -2.19 -15.96
N THR A 259 17.76 -2.82 -15.35
CA THR A 259 17.59 -4.26 -15.24
C THR A 259 16.12 -4.66 -15.37
N GLY A 260 15.88 -5.93 -15.69
CA GLY A 260 14.55 -6.52 -15.67
C GLY A 260 13.77 -6.47 -16.99
N TRP A 261 14.32 -5.80 -18.01
CA TRP A 261 13.70 -5.68 -19.34
C TRP A 261 14.33 -6.57 -20.43
N ASP A 262 15.39 -7.30 -20.10
CA ASP A 262 16.09 -8.23 -21.02
C ASP A 262 15.41 -9.59 -21.13
N ILE A 263 14.13 -9.67 -20.83
CA ILE A 263 13.38 -10.91 -20.85
C ILE A 263 13.02 -11.20 -22.31
N LYS A 264 13.61 -12.26 -22.86
CA LYS A 264 13.24 -12.79 -24.17
C LYS A 264 11.96 -13.61 -24.01
N ASP A 265 10.88 -13.11 -24.56
CA ASP A 265 9.64 -13.87 -24.67
C ASP A 265 9.65 -14.82 -25.87
N SER A 266 8.68 -15.74 -25.89
CA SER A 266 8.42 -16.63 -27.01
C SER A 266 7.99 -15.89 -28.29
N TYR A 267 7.60 -14.60 -28.16
CA TYR A 267 7.16 -13.73 -29.27
C TYR A 267 8.27 -12.81 -29.77
N LYS A 268 9.50 -12.96 -29.29
CA LYS A 268 10.68 -12.15 -29.69
C LYS A 268 10.59 -10.66 -29.37
N PHE A 269 9.72 -10.25 -28.45
CA PHE A 269 9.66 -8.87 -27.99
C PHE A 269 10.58 -8.70 -26.77
N ALA A 270 11.83 -8.37 -27.00
CA ALA A 270 12.72 -7.93 -25.94
C ALA A 270 12.80 -6.40 -25.99
N HIS A 271 12.23 -5.74 -24.97
CA HIS A 271 12.33 -4.27 -24.89
C HIS A 271 13.77 -3.80 -24.62
N GLY A 272 14.61 -4.68 -24.07
CA GLY A 272 15.93 -4.35 -23.54
C GLY A 272 15.88 -3.42 -22.32
N ASN A 273 16.92 -3.42 -21.54
CA ASN A 273 17.04 -2.53 -20.40
C ASN A 273 17.11 -1.06 -20.84
N GLY A 274 16.57 -0.17 -20.02
CA GLY A 274 16.75 1.26 -20.15
C GLY A 274 18.10 1.73 -19.60
N ASP A 275 18.30 3.04 -19.60
CA ASP A 275 19.41 3.69 -18.92
C ASP A 275 18.97 4.40 -17.62
N ASN A 276 17.66 4.43 -17.36
CA ASN A 276 17.04 5.11 -16.21
C ASN A 276 17.49 6.57 -16.04
N SER A 277 17.88 7.23 -17.10
CA SER A 277 18.34 8.63 -17.01
C SER A 277 17.27 9.61 -16.57
N SER A 278 16.00 9.22 -16.63
CA SER A 278 14.89 9.98 -16.03
C SER A 278 14.77 9.84 -14.52
N GLY A 279 15.37 8.81 -13.92
CA GLY A 279 15.18 8.45 -12.50
C GLY A 279 13.85 7.77 -12.19
N LEU A 280 12.96 7.57 -13.16
CA LEU A 280 11.67 6.91 -12.94
C LEU A 280 11.82 5.43 -12.58
N ASN A 281 12.83 4.77 -13.09
CA ASN A 281 13.12 3.37 -12.83
C ASN A 281 11.89 2.45 -13.02
N LEU A 282 11.24 2.56 -14.18
CA LEU A 282 10.11 1.69 -14.49
C LEU A 282 10.59 0.25 -14.66
N LEU A 283 9.98 -0.67 -13.91
CA LEU A 283 10.31 -2.10 -13.94
C LEU A 283 9.22 -2.87 -14.67
N THR A 284 9.55 -4.06 -15.14
CA THR A 284 8.56 -5.02 -15.66
C THR A 284 7.74 -5.55 -14.50
N ASN A 285 6.51 -5.07 -14.34
CA ASN A 285 5.64 -5.39 -13.21
C ASN A 285 4.44 -6.26 -13.57
N GLY A 286 4.31 -6.67 -14.85
CA GLY A 286 3.19 -7.48 -15.29
C GLY A 286 1.84 -6.80 -15.12
N SER A 287 0.79 -7.59 -15.26
CA SER A 287 -0.59 -7.19 -14.96
C SER A 287 -1.38 -8.37 -14.41
N ALA A 288 -2.32 -8.15 -13.48
CA ALA A 288 -3.29 -9.14 -13.10
C ALA A 288 -4.41 -9.20 -14.14
N GLY A 289 -4.75 -10.40 -14.59
CA GLY A 289 -5.65 -10.62 -15.70
C GLY A 289 -7.05 -10.08 -15.51
N GLY A 290 -7.66 -9.78 -16.60
CA GLY A 290 -8.98 -9.24 -16.82
C GLY A 290 -9.24 -9.13 -18.31
N ASP A 291 -8.87 -10.14 -19.11
CA ASP A 291 -9.21 -10.10 -20.52
C ASP A 291 -10.69 -10.45 -20.74
N GLU A 292 -11.40 -9.56 -21.41
CA GLU A 292 -12.77 -9.75 -21.89
C GLU A 292 -12.93 -10.97 -22.79
N TYR A 293 -11.83 -11.57 -23.22
CA TYR A 293 -11.81 -12.67 -24.17
C TYR A 293 -11.71 -14.07 -23.51
N GLY A 294 -11.99 -14.18 -22.21
CA GLY A 294 -12.22 -15.47 -21.55
C GLY A 294 -10.98 -16.35 -21.37
N GLY A 295 -9.80 -15.80 -21.46
CA GLY A 295 -8.55 -16.55 -21.34
C GLY A 295 -8.01 -16.71 -19.94
N GLY A 296 -8.79 -16.48 -18.87
CA GLY A 296 -8.64 -16.92 -17.49
C GLY A 296 -7.26 -17.10 -16.86
N GLN A 297 -6.19 -16.52 -17.40
CA GLN A 297 -4.85 -16.62 -16.85
C GLN A 297 -4.34 -15.24 -16.42
N SER A 298 -4.51 -14.92 -15.15
CA SER A 298 -3.73 -13.86 -14.52
C SER A 298 -2.26 -14.08 -14.80
N PHE A 299 -1.58 -12.99 -15.14
CA PHE A 299 -0.14 -13.01 -15.44
C PHE A 299 0.28 -13.86 -16.64
N LYS A 300 -0.65 -14.14 -17.59
CA LYS A 300 -0.39 -14.96 -18.81
C LYS A 300 0.83 -14.52 -19.59
N TYR A 301 1.11 -13.22 -19.58
CA TYR A 301 2.26 -12.64 -20.28
C TYR A 301 3.44 -12.37 -19.35
N GLY A 302 3.38 -12.88 -18.12
CA GLY A 302 4.45 -12.78 -17.14
C GLY A 302 4.83 -11.34 -16.83
N ILE A 303 6.12 -11.14 -16.55
CA ILE A 303 6.71 -9.84 -16.26
C ILE A 303 7.12 -9.05 -17.53
N TRP A 304 6.74 -9.51 -18.73
CA TRP A 304 7.22 -8.90 -20.00
C TRP A 304 6.45 -7.65 -20.38
N LEU A 305 5.18 -7.54 -19.97
CA LEU A 305 4.35 -6.39 -20.18
C LEU A 305 4.20 -5.62 -18.87
N SER A 306 4.22 -4.33 -18.97
CA SER A 306 4.16 -3.46 -17.81
C SER A 306 3.25 -2.29 -18.09
N TYR A 307 2.33 -2.09 -17.16
CA TYR A 307 1.27 -1.12 -17.30
C TYR A 307 1.16 -0.25 -16.06
N TRP A 308 0.91 1.04 -16.29
CA TRP A 308 0.68 2.02 -15.21
C TRP A 308 -0.61 2.77 -15.48
N TRP A 309 -1.56 2.62 -14.59
CA TRP A 309 -2.85 3.31 -14.70
C TRP A 309 -2.70 4.83 -14.77
N SER A 310 -3.50 5.45 -15.63
CA SER A 310 -3.92 6.84 -15.46
C SER A 310 -5.25 6.90 -14.71
N SER A 311 -5.62 8.09 -14.24
CA SER A 311 -6.95 8.34 -13.67
C SER A 311 -8.02 8.63 -14.71
N THR A 312 -7.66 8.69 -15.98
CA THR A 312 -8.56 9.09 -17.08
C THR A 312 -9.37 7.90 -17.60
N THR A 313 -10.69 8.05 -17.64
CA THR A 313 -11.60 7.09 -18.29
C THR A 313 -11.70 7.34 -19.78
N LYS A 314 -11.94 6.28 -20.56
CA LYS A 314 -12.29 6.43 -21.98
C LYS A 314 -13.75 6.88 -22.08
N SER A 315 -14.02 7.91 -22.88
CA SER A 315 -15.35 8.50 -23.03
C SER A 315 -16.40 7.59 -23.68
N SER A 316 -15.98 6.54 -24.36
CA SER A 316 -16.87 5.69 -25.19
C SER A 316 -17.37 4.43 -24.47
N GLY A 317 -17.09 4.22 -23.20
CA GLY A 317 -17.56 3.02 -22.50
C GLY A 317 -17.11 2.91 -21.04
N ASP A 318 -17.90 2.23 -20.27
CA ASP A 318 -17.67 2.01 -18.85
C ASP A 318 -16.56 1.00 -18.55
N SER A 319 -16.10 0.25 -19.56
CA SER A 319 -15.21 -0.91 -19.38
C SER A 319 -13.72 -0.61 -19.54
N PHE A 320 -13.34 0.53 -20.16
CA PHE A 320 -11.95 0.86 -20.50
C PHE A 320 -11.46 2.16 -19.84
N ALA A 321 -10.15 2.19 -19.55
CA ALA A 321 -9.46 3.36 -19.02
C ALA A 321 -8.06 3.45 -19.62
N TYR A 322 -7.46 4.65 -19.61
CA TYR A 322 -6.13 4.86 -20.16
C TYR A 322 -5.03 4.44 -19.19
N TYR A 323 -3.94 3.93 -19.77
CA TYR A 323 -2.70 3.60 -19.06
C TYR A 323 -1.48 3.86 -19.94
N LEU A 324 -0.30 3.89 -19.32
CA LEU A 324 0.99 3.91 -19.98
C LEU A 324 1.48 2.47 -20.20
N ASP A 325 1.91 2.13 -21.40
CA ASP A 325 2.65 0.91 -21.72
C ASP A 325 3.84 1.20 -22.65
N PHE A 326 4.52 0.15 -23.08
CA PHE A 326 5.55 0.21 -24.09
C PHE A 326 5.17 -0.68 -25.28
N ASN A 327 5.23 -0.13 -26.49
CA ASN A 327 4.98 -0.89 -27.70
C ASN A 327 6.14 -1.85 -28.04
N LYS A 328 6.01 -2.65 -29.08
CA LYS A 328 7.03 -3.60 -29.54
C LYS A 328 8.40 -2.97 -29.88
N TYR A 329 8.47 -1.68 -30.06
CA TYR A 329 9.71 -0.92 -30.29
C TYR A 329 10.25 -0.27 -29.03
N SER A 330 9.69 -0.58 -27.87
CA SER A 330 10.05 0.01 -26.58
C SER A 330 9.73 1.50 -26.45
N GLU A 331 8.83 2.01 -27.29
CA GLU A 331 8.33 3.37 -27.23
C GLU A 331 7.15 3.44 -26.27
N PRO A 332 7.14 4.39 -25.32
CA PRO A 332 6.01 4.58 -24.42
C PRO A 332 4.81 5.13 -25.17
N ARG A 333 3.65 4.64 -24.84
CA ARG A 333 2.39 5.12 -25.41
C ARG A 333 1.30 5.16 -24.35
N VAL A 334 0.33 6.03 -24.56
CA VAL A 334 -0.89 6.07 -23.76
C VAL A 334 -2.01 5.42 -24.55
N THR A 335 -2.54 4.32 -24.04
CA THR A 335 -3.59 3.53 -24.68
C THR A 335 -4.63 3.10 -23.66
N ASP A 336 -5.67 2.40 -24.06
CA ASP A 336 -6.75 1.99 -23.15
C ASP A 336 -6.86 0.47 -23.02
N TYR A 337 -7.28 0.04 -21.82
CA TYR A 337 -7.50 -1.36 -21.50
C TYR A 337 -8.63 -1.54 -20.50
N SER A 338 -9.02 -2.80 -20.23
CA SER A 338 -10.12 -3.12 -19.33
C SER A 338 -9.88 -2.62 -17.91
N LYS A 339 -10.88 -1.98 -17.32
CA LYS A 339 -10.89 -1.50 -15.93
C LYS A 339 -10.72 -2.61 -14.88
N THR A 340 -10.95 -3.85 -15.27
CA THR A 340 -10.79 -5.04 -14.42
C THR A 340 -9.33 -5.49 -14.30
N THR A 341 -8.45 -4.99 -15.16
CA THR A 341 -7.02 -5.31 -15.14
C THR A 341 -6.36 -4.72 -13.90
N GLY A 342 -5.52 -5.53 -13.24
CA GLY A 342 -4.63 -5.05 -12.18
C GLY A 342 -3.35 -4.49 -12.78
N SER A 343 -3.08 -3.23 -12.54
CA SER A 343 -1.87 -2.55 -13.04
C SER A 343 -1.23 -1.71 -11.95
N ALA A 344 0.07 -1.46 -12.09
CA ALA A 344 0.78 -0.59 -11.16
C ALA A 344 0.30 0.86 -11.27
N VAL A 345 0.67 1.65 -10.27
CA VAL A 345 0.37 3.08 -10.22
C VAL A 345 1.63 3.85 -9.88
N ARG A 346 1.89 4.91 -10.61
CA ARG A 346 2.83 5.99 -10.28
C ARG A 346 2.05 7.22 -9.88
N LEU A 347 2.64 8.10 -9.11
CA LEU A 347 1.98 9.32 -8.68
C LEU A 347 2.70 10.55 -9.20
N VAL A 348 1.92 11.62 -9.39
CA VAL A 348 2.38 12.97 -9.68
C VAL A 348 2.04 13.86 -8.49
N LYS A 349 2.94 14.75 -8.15
CA LYS A 349 2.74 15.72 -7.08
C LYS A 349 1.75 16.80 -7.53
N ASP A 350 0.83 17.17 -6.62
CA ASP A 350 -0.17 18.23 -6.82
C ASP A 350 0.47 19.61 -7.05
#